data_77dbaeb68325ccd5dc0875541c408860
#
_entry.id   77dbaeb68325ccd5dc0875541c408860
#
_cell.length_a   1.000
_cell.length_b   1.000
_cell.length_c   1.000
_cell.angle_alpha   90.00
_cell.angle_beta   90.00
_cell.angle_gamma   90.00
#
_symmetry.space_group_name_H-M   'P 1'
#
loop_
_entity.id
_entity.type
_entity.pdbx_description
1 polymer ?
#
loop_
_entity_poly.entity_id
_entity_poly.type
_entity_poly.pdbx_seq_one_letter_code
_entity_poly.pdbx_strand_id
1 'polypeptide(L)'
;FGYVDFGSLLRPDRKVCAFATTFVRAKAGSKAPRTISAWVGASGSFRLYWNGRAALEDPAYRGHDADRFATQLTLAPGYNDLTVKVCSDDAPPAVSVRLADAKGAPDTALETSNDLAASAEAAKLAPNKADKKAPMKAAPARGPLGPVQAFAAVVGGKAPRASDLEAWARYLAATSGDDQNKHEARDAARRAAELEPTVDRLLLAGELSEDRNQRRDWVDKAEALAKKRGKEDVDVLLARADLARTGLSWQTATRYFDRVLAIDPDQVDAIAGRVA
;
A
#
# COMPACT_ATOMS: atom_id res chain seq x y z
N PHE A 1 7.04 14.81 -9.49
CA PHE A 1 6.51 13.44 -9.47
C PHE A 1 7.10 12.70 -10.65
N GLY A 2 8.02 11.76 -10.41
CA GLY A 2 8.54 10.88 -11.45
C GLY A 2 7.72 9.60 -11.47
N TYR A 3 6.98 9.34 -12.54
CA TYR A 3 6.34 8.06 -12.83
C TYR A 3 6.92 7.50 -14.11
N VAL A 4 7.34 6.25 -14.09
CA VAL A 4 7.86 5.53 -15.25
C VAL A 4 7.04 4.26 -15.43
N ASP A 5 6.34 4.17 -16.56
CA ASP A 5 5.67 2.97 -17.03
C ASP A 5 6.62 2.20 -17.96
N PHE A 6 7.25 1.16 -17.42
CA PHE A 6 8.14 0.32 -18.23
C PHE A 6 7.37 -0.59 -19.20
N GLY A 7 6.08 -0.84 -18.95
CA GLY A 7 5.24 -1.62 -19.88
C GLY A 7 5.08 -0.96 -21.24
N SER A 8 5.18 0.38 -21.30
CA SER A 8 5.19 1.10 -22.58
C SER A 8 6.55 1.06 -23.28
N LEU A 9 7.65 0.78 -22.55
CA LEU A 9 9.03 0.91 -23.03
C LEU A 9 9.70 -0.41 -23.34
N LEU A 10 9.31 -1.51 -22.68
CA LEU A 10 10.00 -2.81 -22.75
C LEU A 10 9.20 -3.88 -23.50
N ARG A 11 9.93 -4.80 -24.14
CA ARG A 11 9.37 -6.04 -24.69
C ARG A 11 10.35 -7.19 -24.45
N PRO A 12 9.97 -8.28 -23.77
CA PRO A 12 8.68 -8.50 -23.11
C PRO A 12 8.45 -7.48 -21.96
N ASP A 13 7.19 -7.23 -21.59
CA ASP A 13 6.79 -6.30 -20.54
C ASP A 13 6.46 -7.00 -19.21
N ARG A 14 6.64 -8.33 -19.14
CA ARG A 14 6.37 -9.18 -17.95
C ARG A 14 7.54 -10.09 -17.69
N LYS A 15 7.69 -10.53 -16.44
CA LYS A 15 8.79 -11.39 -15.96
C LYS A 15 10.16 -10.79 -16.25
N VAL A 16 10.27 -9.50 -16.11
CA VAL A 16 11.47 -8.71 -16.39
C VAL A 16 11.84 -7.82 -15.22
N CYS A 17 13.11 -7.43 -15.16
CA CYS A 17 13.59 -6.37 -14.29
C CYS A 17 14.00 -5.16 -15.14
N ALA A 18 13.58 -3.99 -14.71
CA ALA A 18 13.92 -2.71 -15.33
C ALA A 18 14.70 -1.82 -14.35
N PHE A 19 15.44 -0.88 -14.88
CA PHE A 19 16.15 0.13 -14.10
C PHE A 19 15.79 1.52 -14.62
N ALA A 20 15.47 2.44 -13.69
CA ALA A 20 15.39 3.87 -13.98
C ALA A 20 16.44 4.60 -13.16
N THR A 21 17.14 5.52 -13.78
CA THR A 21 18.18 6.33 -13.14
C THR A 21 17.96 7.80 -13.43
N THR A 22 18.16 8.65 -12.42
CA THR A 22 18.26 10.11 -12.56
C THR A 22 19.27 10.65 -11.56
N PHE A 23 19.78 11.85 -11.82
CA PHE A 23 20.78 12.51 -10.96
C PHE A 23 20.13 13.71 -10.28
N VAL A 24 20.34 13.84 -8.98
CA VAL A 24 19.64 14.79 -8.10
C VAL A 24 20.65 15.71 -7.42
N ARG A 25 20.41 17.02 -7.44
CA ARG A 25 21.20 18.00 -6.66
C ARG A 25 20.31 19.07 -6.05
N ALA A 26 20.87 19.86 -5.13
CA ALA A 26 20.27 21.10 -4.67
C ALA A 26 20.51 22.23 -5.67
N LYS A 27 19.44 23.00 -6.05
CA LYS A 27 19.51 24.13 -6.99
C LYS A 27 20.52 25.22 -6.57
N ALA A 28 20.60 25.48 -5.29
CA ALA A 28 21.41 26.60 -4.75
C ALA A 28 22.87 26.24 -4.48
N GLY A 29 23.41 25.16 -5.06
CA GLY A 29 24.83 24.83 -4.90
C GLY A 29 25.25 24.64 -3.44
N SER A 30 24.42 24.00 -2.61
CA SER A 30 24.71 23.73 -1.20
C SER A 30 26.08 23.07 -1.05
N LYS A 31 26.95 23.67 -0.22
CA LYS A 31 28.26 23.11 0.09
C LYS A 31 28.26 22.09 1.23
N ALA A 32 27.13 21.95 1.93
CA ALA A 32 26.94 21.01 3.03
C ALA A 32 25.92 19.92 2.68
N PRO A 33 26.13 18.68 3.12
CA PRO A 33 25.11 17.64 3.01
C PRO A 33 23.82 18.02 3.73
N ARG A 34 22.66 17.62 3.18
CA ARG A 34 21.35 17.78 3.84
C ARG A 34 20.53 16.51 3.76
N THR A 35 19.61 16.37 4.69
CA THR A 35 18.68 15.25 4.69
C THR A 35 17.48 15.57 3.79
N ILE A 36 17.12 14.62 2.93
CA ILE A 36 15.92 14.61 2.11
C ILE A 36 15.19 13.29 2.33
N SER A 37 14.01 13.12 1.79
CA SER A 37 13.29 11.85 1.75
C SER A 37 12.91 11.45 0.33
N ALA A 38 12.92 10.14 0.06
CA ALA A 38 12.36 9.55 -1.14
C ALA A 38 11.12 8.74 -0.78
N TRP A 39 10.04 8.96 -1.53
CA TRP A 39 8.78 8.26 -1.43
C TRP A 39 8.60 7.44 -2.70
N VAL A 40 8.34 6.14 -2.54
CA VAL A 40 8.37 5.17 -3.63
C VAL A 40 7.08 4.38 -3.69
N GLY A 41 6.55 4.23 -4.91
CA GLY A 41 5.54 3.24 -5.26
C GLY A 41 6.02 2.44 -6.46
N ALA A 42 5.76 1.14 -6.48
CA ALA A 42 6.16 0.28 -7.59
C ALA A 42 5.09 -0.78 -7.90
N SER A 43 4.99 -1.14 -9.18
CA SER A 43 4.33 -2.34 -9.65
C SER A 43 5.37 -3.44 -9.78
N GLY A 44 5.30 -4.45 -8.91
CA GLY A 44 6.30 -5.50 -8.75
C GLY A 44 7.18 -5.29 -7.50
N SER A 45 8.20 -6.13 -7.35
CA SER A 45 9.21 -5.95 -6.31
C SER A 45 10.20 -4.86 -6.71
N PHE A 46 10.74 -4.10 -5.74
CA PHE A 46 11.66 -3.02 -6.08
C PHE A 46 12.85 -2.92 -5.11
N ARG A 47 13.92 -2.26 -5.61
CA ARG A 47 15.03 -1.78 -4.80
C ARG A 47 15.48 -0.41 -5.28
N LEU A 48 15.53 0.54 -4.35
CA LEU A 48 16.05 1.88 -4.56
C LEU A 48 17.49 1.95 -4.12
N TYR A 49 18.33 2.49 -4.99
CA TYR A 49 19.75 2.77 -4.72
C TYR A 49 19.96 4.28 -4.67
N TRP A 50 20.78 4.70 -3.72
CA TRP A 50 21.27 6.07 -3.59
C TRP A 50 22.78 6.09 -3.58
N ASN A 51 23.38 6.77 -4.55
CA ASN A 51 24.84 6.78 -4.76
C ASN A 51 25.41 5.35 -4.79
N GLY A 52 24.71 4.42 -5.47
CA GLY A 52 25.11 3.02 -5.61
C GLY A 52 24.93 2.14 -4.38
N ARG A 53 24.35 2.65 -3.28
CA ARG A 53 24.01 1.87 -2.06
C ARG A 53 22.51 1.62 -2.00
N ALA A 54 22.11 0.40 -1.68
CA ALA A 54 20.69 0.10 -1.43
C ALA A 54 20.18 0.93 -0.22
N ALA A 55 19.11 1.67 -0.42
CA ALA A 55 18.51 2.55 0.58
C ALA A 55 17.11 2.12 1.01
N LEU A 56 16.37 1.44 0.13
CA LEU A 56 15.02 0.98 0.39
C LEU A 56 14.72 -0.22 -0.52
N GLU A 57 13.94 -1.20 -0.04
CA GLU A 57 13.47 -2.31 -0.86
C GLU A 57 12.13 -2.86 -0.37
N ASP A 58 11.37 -3.42 -1.30
CA ASP A 58 10.26 -4.33 -1.05
C ASP A 58 10.42 -5.55 -1.95
N PRO A 59 10.63 -6.77 -1.39
CA PRO A 59 10.74 -7.98 -2.17
C PRO A 59 9.38 -8.52 -2.65
N ALA A 60 8.27 -8.02 -2.11
CA ALA A 60 6.94 -8.49 -2.47
C ALA A 60 6.51 -7.93 -3.83
N TYR A 61 5.85 -8.75 -4.64
CA TYR A 61 5.25 -8.33 -5.90
C TYR A 61 3.88 -7.70 -5.63
N ARG A 62 3.84 -6.35 -5.66
CA ARG A 62 2.62 -5.57 -5.39
C ARG A 62 2.19 -4.82 -6.64
N GLY A 63 0.92 -4.41 -6.69
CA GLY A 63 0.43 -3.42 -7.63
C GLY A 63 0.99 -2.02 -7.30
N HIS A 64 0.96 -1.10 -8.28
CA HIS A 64 1.47 0.25 -8.09
C HIS A 64 0.51 1.11 -7.24
N ASP A 65 1.02 1.62 -6.12
CA ASP A 65 0.45 2.73 -5.36
C ASP A 65 1.55 3.75 -5.07
N ALA A 66 1.28 5.02 -5.33
CA ALA A 66 2.24 6.09 -5.07
C ALA A 66 2.53 6.24 -3.58
N ASP A 67 3.77 6.62 -3.24
CA ASP A 67 4.18 6.96 -1.86
C ASP A 67 3.98 5.83 -0.83
N ARG A 68 3.91 4.59 -1.27
CA ARG A 68 3.70 3.42 -0.40
C ARG A 68 4.82 3.20 0.61
N PHE A 69 6.06 3.51 0.22
CA PHE A 69 7.27 3.39 1.03
C PHE A 69 8.01 4.71 1.09
N ALA A 70 8.74 4.96 2.18
CA ALA A 70 9.60 6.12 2.29
C ALA A 70 10.95 5.79 2.95
N THR A 71 11.97 6.57 2.62
CA THR A 71 13.28 6.50 3.26
C THR A 71 13.95 7.85 3.31
N GLN A 72 14.79 8.07 4.33
CA GLN A 72 15.68 9.24 4.37
C GLN A 72 16.93 8.99 3.56
N LEU A 73 17.38 10.04 2.85
CA LEU A 73 18.60 10.06 2.06
C LEU A 73 19.45 11.25 2.47
N THR A 74 20.76 11.10 2.38
CA THR A 74 21.69 12.22 2.55
C THR A 74 22.06 12.75 1.16
N LEU A 75 21.56 13.94 0.83
CA LEU A 75 21.93 14.66 -0.39
C LEU A 75 23.31 15.29 -0.17
N ALA A 76 24.32 14.73 -0.80
CA ALA A 76 25.66 15.30 -0.82
C ALA A 76 25.74 16.53 -1.75
N PRO A 77 26.72 17.44 -1.60
CA PRO A 77 26.97 18.48 -2.57
C PRO A 77 27.21 17.90 -3.96
N GLY A 78 26.68 18.57 -4.99
CA GLY A 78 26.74 18.09 -6.36
C GLY A 78 25.64 17.09 -6.71
N TYR A 79 25.78 16.41 -7.85
CA TYR A 79 24.81 15.40 -8.29
C TYR A 79 24.96 14.09 -7.52
N ASN A 80 23.82 13.56 -7.10
CA ASN A 80 23.66 12.26 -6.46
C ASN A 80 22.90 11.32 -7.39
N ASP A 81 23.29 10.05 -7.45
CA ASP A 81 22.65 9.01 -8.25
C ASP A 81 21.42 8.44 -7.50
N LEU A 82 20.28 8.52 -8.13
CA LEU A 82 19.05 7.84 -7.73
C LEU A 82 18.72 6.78 -8.78
N THR A 83 18.88 5.52 -8.44
CA THR A 83 18.54 4.38 -9.30
C THR A 83 17.50 3.50 -8.64
N VAL A 84 16.45 3.14 -9.36
CA VAL A 84 15.46 2.16 -8.92
C VAL A 84 15.49 0.95 -9.85
N LYS A 85 15.62 -0.24 -9.27
CA LYS A 85 15.37 -1.51 -9.93
C LYS A 85 13.95 -1.94 -9.60
N VAL A 86 13.15 -2.29 -10.60
CA VAL A 86 11.82 -2.88 -10.44
C VAL A 86 11.76 -4.19 -11.20
N CYS A 87 11.29 -5.25 -10.55
CA CYS A 87 11.09 -6.55 -11.19
C CYS A 87 9.60 -6.90 -11.16
N SER A 88 9.09 -7.26 -12.31
CA SER A 88 7.68 -7.67 -12.46
C SER A 88 7.55 -9.18 -12.61
N ASP A 89 6.36 -9.69 -12.33
CA ASP A 89 5.92 -11.04 -12.67
C ASP A 89 4.83 -10.96 -13.74
N ASP A 90 3.57 -10.99 -13.39
CA ASP A 90 2.47 -11.07 -14.37
C ASP A 90 1.98 -9.69 -14.84
N ALA A 91 2.28 -8.61 -14.14
CA ALA A 91 1.96 -7.24 -14.54
C ALA A 91 3.21 -6.51 -15.05
N PRO A 92 3.08 -5.53 -15.98
CA PRO A 92 4.20 -4.70 -16.38
C PRO A 92 4.81 -3.93 -15.21
N PRO A 93 6.16 -3.76 -15.17
CA PRO A 93 6.79 -2.98 -14.11
C PRO A 93 6.49 -1.49 -14.28
N ALA A 94 6.22 -0.83 -13.16
CA ALA A 94 6.08 0.61 -13.10
C ALA A 94 6.66 1.13 -11.78
N VAL A 95 7.11 2.37 -11.76
CA VAL A 95 7.63 3.00 -10.54
C VAL A 95 7.27 4.48 -10.49
N SER A 96 6.95 4.96 -9.31
CA SER A 96 6.91 6.38 -8.99
C SER A 96 7.90 6.70 -7.88
N VAL A 97 8.63 7.80 -8.05
CA VAL A 97 9.51 8.33 -7.00
C VAL A 97 9.25 9.80 -6.81
N ARG A 98 8.95 10.20 -5.60
CA ARG A 98 8.82 11.59 -5.19
C ARG A 98 9.91 11.92 -4.18
N LEU A 99 10.69 12.96 -4.47
CA LEU A 99 11.67 13.51 -3.54
C LEU A 99 11.03 14.65 -2.74
N ALA A 100 11.36 14.71 -1.47
CA ALA A 100 10.78 15.66 -0.53
C ALA A 100 11.84 16.09 0.50
N ASP A 101 11.51 17.07 1.33
CA ASP A 101 12.34 17.42 2.48
C ASP A 101 12.43 16.29 3.52
N ALA A 102 13.19 16.49 4.58
CA ALA A 102 13.36 15.49 5.65
C ALA A 102 12.06 15.10 6.36
N LYS A 103 10.99 15.92 6.24
CA LYS A 103 9.67 15.70 6.86
C LYS A 103 8.64 15.16 5.87
N GLY A 104 8.98 15.05 4.58
CA GLY A 104 8.08 14.58 3.53
C GLY A 104 7.31 15.69 2.80
N ALA A 105 7.54 16.96 3.13
CA ALA A 105 6.93 18.08 2.40
C ALA A 105 7.64 18.32 1.05
N PRO A 106 6.94 18.83 0.01
CA PRO A 106 7.52 19.12 -1.28
C PRO A 106 8.79 19.98 -1.19
N ASP A 107 9.87 19.56 -1.84
CA ASP A 107 11.14 20.28 -1.84
C ASP A 107 11.43 20.86 -3.22
N THR A 108 11.07 22.12 -3.41
CA THR A 108 11.27 22.86 -4.66
C THR A 108 12.71 23.29 -4.91
N ALA A 109 13.59 23.10 -3.91
CA ALA A 109 15.02 23.40 -4.03
C ALA A 109 15.82 22.22 -4.60
N LEU A 110 15.17 21.12 -4.98
CA LEU A 110 15.79 20.03 -5.73
C LEU A 110 15.64 20.24 -7.23
N GLU A 111 16.64 19.77 -7.97
CA GLU A 111 16.57 19.60 -9.41
C GLU A 111 17.10 18.24 -9.82
N THR A 112 16.62 17.74 -10.95
CA THR A 112 17.04 16.46 -11.54
C THR A 112 17.65 16.67 -12.91
N SER A 113 18.58 15.80 -13.30
CA SER A 113 19.16 15.74 -14.63
C SER A 113 19.38 14.29 -15.06
N ASN A 114 19.35 14.06 -16.37
CA ASN A 114 19.73 12.79 -16.99
C ASN A 114 20.97 12.94 -17.90
N ASP A 115 21.69 14.05 -17.77
CA ASP A 115 22.85 14.34 -18.60
C ASP A 115 24.08 13.50 -18.22
N LEU A 116 24.95 13.23 -19.21
CA LEU A 116 26.22 12.53 -19.00
C LEU A 116 27.14 13.26 -18.03
N ALA A 117 27.14 14.59 -18.02
CA ALA A 117 27.95 15.40 -17.08
C ALA A 117 27.47 15.17 -15.63
N ALA A 118 26.16 15.14 -15.39
CA ALA A 118 25.59 14.83 -14.08
C ALA A 118 25.94 13.40 -13.63
N SER A 119 25.91 12.43 -14.56
CA SER A 119 26.34 11.05 -14.31
C SER A 119 27.80 10.96 -13.88
N ALA A 120 28.69 11.64 -14.58
CA ALA A 120 30.14 11.66 -14.29
C ALA A 120 30.43 12.31 -12.92
N GLU A 121 29.66 13.32 -12.53
CA GLU A 121 29.76 13.94 -11.22
C GLU A 121 29.26 13.00 -10.12
N ALA A 122 28.08 12.43 -10.28
CA ALA A 122 27.48 11.51 -9.32
C ALA A 122 28.35 10.25 -9.10
N ALA A 123 29.03 9.76 -10.15
CA ALA A 123 29.91 8.60 -10.05
C ALA A 123 31.04 8.78 -9.01
N LYS A 124 31.42 10.02 -8.69
CA LYS A 124 32.43 10.32 -7.65
C LYS A 124 31.94 10.00 -6.24
N LEU A 125 30.63 9.95 -6.05
CA LEU A 125 29.97 9.59 -4.77
C LEU A 125 29.71 8.09 -4.63
N ALA A 126 29.94 7.31 -5.70
CA ALA A 126 29.72 5.87 -5.68
C ALA A 126 30.67 5.17 -4.68
N PRO A 127 30.20 4.19 -3.92
CA PRO A 127 31.03 3.45 -2.97
C PRO A 127 32.08 2.63 -3.69
N ASN A 128 33.22 2.43 -3.05
CA ASN A 128 34.25 1.49 -3.50
C ASN A 128 33.69 0.06 -3.57
N LYS A 129 34.32 -0.83 -4.35
CA LYS A 129 33.87 -2.22 -4.54
C LYS A 129 33.70 -2.98 -3.21
N ALA A 130 34.49 -2.70 -2.19
CA ALA A 130 34.38 -3.30 -0.87
C ALA A 130 33.09 -2.89 -0.14
N ASP A 131 32.65 -1.64 -0.28
CA ASP A 131 31.46 -1.10 0.39
C ASP A 131 30.15 -1.58 -0.23
N LYS A 132 30.18 -2.05 -1.50
CA LYS A 132 28.99 -2.57 -2.22
C LYS A 132 28.49 -3.89 -1.63
N LYS A 133 29.30 -4.62 -0.88
CA LYS A 133 28.96 -5.89 -0.22
C LYS A 133 28.44 -5.70 1.21
N ALA A 134 28.50 -4.48 1.76
CA ALA A 134 27.97 -4.23 3.08
C ALA A 134 26.45 -4.46 3.08
N PRO A 135 25.92 -5.22 4.06
CA PRO A 135 24.47 -5.40 4.17
C PRO A 135 23.81 -4.03 4.35
N MET A 136 22.64 -3.86 3.74
CA MET A 136 21.81 -2.67 3.95
C MET A 136 21.56 -2.52 5.45
N LYS A 137 22.23 -1.53 6.09
CA LYS A 137 21.80 -1.14 7.43
C LYS A 137 20.40 -0.56 7.27
N ALA A 138 19.44 -1.15 7.98
CA ALA A 138 18.12 -0.57 8.09
C ALA A 138 18.27 0.93 8.34
N ALA A 139 17.61 1.74 7.51
CA ALA A 139 17.65 3.19 7.70
C ALA A 139 17.28 3.50 9.15
N PRO A 140 17.99 4.41 9.82
CA PRO A 140 17.68 4.71 11.21
C PRO A 140 16.20 5.12 11.31
N ALA A 141 15.50 4.60 12.31
CA ALA A 141 14.05 4.74 12.54
C ALA A 141 13.54 6.19 12.78
N ARG A 142 14.22 7.20 12.26
CA ARG A 142 13.93 8.64 12.48
C ARG A 142 13.41 9.38 11.24
N GLY A 143 13.24 8.70 10.11
CA GLY A 143 12.72 9.30 8.88
C GLY A 143 11.21 9.12 8.72
N PRO A 144 10.62 9.78 7.72
CA PRO A 144 9.25 9.50 7.34
C PRO A 144 9.12 8.03 6.92
N LEU A 145 8.03 7.41 7.33
CA LEU A 145 7.66 6.06 6.94
C LEU A 145 6.49 6.14 5.94
N GLY A 146 6.59 5.40 4.87
CA GLY A 146 5.43 5.16 4.03
C GLY A 146 4.36 4.32 4.77
N PRO A 147 3.11 4.33 4.29
CA PRO A 147 2.02 3.61 4.95
C PRO A 147 2.34 2.15 5.28
N VAL A 148 2.89 1.41 4.33
CA VAL A 148 3.25 -0.02 4.54
C VAL A 148 4.25 -0.18 5.69
N GLN A 149 5.29 0.66 5.75
CA GLN A 149 6.30 0.60 6.80
C GLN A 149 5.72 1.00 8.17
N ALA A 150 4.86 2.02 8.19
CA ALA A 150 4.20 2.48 9.40
C ALA A 150 3.30 1.39 9.99
N PHE A 151 2.47 0.76 9.15
CA PHE A 151 1.63 -0.37 9.57
C PHE A 151 2.46 -1.60 9.95
N ALA A 152 3.49 -1.97 9.17
CA ALA A 152 4.35 -3.11 9.48
C ALA A 152 5.01 -2.99 10.86
N ALA A 153 5.40 -1.79 11.25
CA ALA A 153 5.96 -1.52 12.58
C ALA A 153 4.96 -1.79 13.73
N VAL A 154 3.66 -1.55 13.46
CA VAL A 154 2.59 -1.71 14.47
C VAL A 154 2.03 -3.13 14.45
N VAL A 155 1.63 -3.65 13.27
CA VAL A 155 0.98 -4.96 13.15
C VAL A 155 1.94 -6.14 13.26
N GLY A 156 3.23 -5.94 12.97
CA GLY A 156 4.31 -6.92 13.15
C GLY A 156 4.84 -7.01 14.58
N GLY A 157 4.35 -6.15 15.49
CA GLY A 157 4.72 -6.18 16.91
C GLY A 157 4.23 -7.46 17.63
N LYS A 158 4.73 -7.68 18.86
CA LYS A 158 4.38 -8.86 19.66
C LYS A 158 2.90 -8.95 20.03
N ALA A 159 2.21 -7.81 20.14
CA ALA A 159 0.81 -7.71 20.52
C ALA A 159 0.13 -6.55 19.76
N PRO A 160 -0.19 -6.72 18.46
CA PRO A 160 -0.91 -5.69 17.71
C PRO A 160 -2.32 -5.53 18.28
N ARG A 161 -2.84 -4.31 18.32
CA ARG A 161 -4.22 -4.04 18.72
C ARG A 161 -5.17 -4.41 17.57
N ALA A 162 -6.39 -4.79 17.91
CA ALA A 162 -7.42 -5.08 16.90
C ALA A 162 -7.71 -3.88 15.98
N SER A 163 -7.68 -2.65 16.52
CA SER A 163 -7.83 -1.42 15.75
C SER A 163 -6.72 -1.19 14.72
N ASP A 164 -5.47 -1.58 15.03
CA ASP A 164 -4.34 -1.42 14.12
C ASP A 164 -4.43 -2.45 12.98
N LEU A 165 -4.82 -3.69 13.30
CA LEU A 165 -5.07 -4.73 12.31
C LEU A 165 -6.26 -4.38 11.38
N GLU A 166 -7.34 -3.83 11.93
CA GLU A 166 -8.48 -3.33 11.16
C GLU A 166 -8.08 -2.21 10.21
N ALA A 167 -7.35 -1.19 10.71
CA ALA A 167 -6.87 -0.09 9.89
C ALA A 167 -5.95 -0.57 8.77
N TRP A 168 -5.07 -1.54 9.05
CA TRP A 168 -4.21 -2.19 8.05
C TRP A 168 -5.03 -2.93 7.00
N ALA A 169 -6.02 -3.73 7.40
CA ALA A 169 -6.90 -4.45 6.49
C ALA A 169 -7.63 -3.49 5.53
N ARG A 170 -8.21 -2.41 6.07
CA ARG A 170 -8.90 -1.37 5.29
C ARG A 170 -7.95 -0.65 4.32
N TYR A 171 -6.75 -0.30 4.76
CA TYR A 171 -5.74 0.30 3.90
C TYR A 171 -5.39 -0.59 2.72
N LEU A 172 -5.10 -1.88 2.96
CA LEU A 172 -4.77 -2.83 1.91
C LEU A 172 -5.94 -3.09 0.94
N ALA A 173 -7.17 -3.15 1.46
CA ALA A 173 -8.36 -3.32 0.63
C ALA A 173 -8.64 -2.11 -0.28
N ALA A 174 -8.27 -0.90 0.17
CA ALA A 174 -8.43 0.34 -0.60
C ALA A 174 -7.29 0.63 -1.58
N THR A 175 -6.17 -0.11 -1.50
CA THR A 175 -5.01 0.06 -2.39
C THR A 175 -5.10 -0.87 -3.59
N SER A 176 -4.07 -0.89 -4.44
CA SER A 176 -4.02 -1.76 -5.62
C SER A 176 -4.40 -3.21 -5.28
N GLY A 177 -5.38 -3.74 -5.99
CA GLY A 177 -5.99 -5.05 -5.71
C GLY A 177 -5.13 -6.25 -6.12
N ASP A 178 -3.81 -6.20 -5.90
CA ASP A 178 -2.92 -7.35 -6.10
C ASP A 178 -3.20 -8.48 -5.08
N ASP A 179 -2.82 -9.70 -5.44
CA ASP A 179 -3.13 -10.87 -4.62
C ASP A 179 -2.40 -10.86 -3.27
N GLN A 180 -1.22 -10.25 -3.19
CA GLN A 180 -0.48 -10.09 -1.94
C GLN A 180 -1.25 -9.18 -0.98
N ASN A 181 -1.72 -8.03 -1.45
CA ASN A 181 -2.52 -7.10 -0.63
C ASN A 181 -3.85 -7.73 -0.19
N LYS A 182 -4.53 -8.46 -1.09
CA LYS A 182 -5.78 -9.17 -0.74
C LYS A 182 -5.55 -10.21 0.35
N HIS A 183 -4.48 -11.00 0.23
CA HIS A 183 -4.14 -12.01 1.23
C HIS A 183 -3.82 -11.37 2.59
N GLU A 184 -2.96 -10.35 2.62
CA GLU A 184 -2.60 -9.63 3.84
C GLU A 184 -3.80 -8.92 4.48
N ALA A 185 -4.68 -8.29 3.66
CA ALA A 185 -5.91 -7.64 4.13
C ALA A 185 -6.84 -8.62 4.82
N ARG A 186 -7.04 -9.78 4.22
CA ARG A 186 -7.89 -10.86 4.76
C ARG A 186 -7.36 -11.39 6.09
N ASP A 187 -6.05 -11.68 6.17
CA ASP A 187 -5.44 -12.15 7.42
C ASP A 187 -5.55 -11.11 8.53
N ALA A 188 -5.29 -9.85 8.22
CA ALA A 188 -5.40 -8.75 9.18
C ALA A 188 -6.84 -8.56 9.67
N ALA A 189 -7.85 -8.58 8.79
CA ALA A 189 -9.25 -8.46 9.16
C ALA A 189 -9.71 -9.64 10.04
N ARG A 190 -9.35 -10.86 9.66
CA ARG A 190 -9.62 -12.07 10.46
C ARG A 190 -9.05 -11.95 11.86
N ARG A 191 -7.76 -11.60 11.98
CA ARG A 191 -7.08 -11.43 13.27
C ARG A 191 -7.70 -10.33 14.11
N ALA A 192 -8.09 -9.20 13.50
CA ALA A 192 -8.78 -8.11 14.19
C ALA A 192 -10.11 -8.58 14.78
N ALA A 193 -10.92 -9.30 14.01
CA ALA A 193 -12.22 -9.83 14.42
C ALA A 193 -12.10 -10.92 15.50
N GLU A 194 -11.06 -11.75 15.45
CA GLU A 194 -10.78 -12.77 16.47
C GLU A 194 -10.28 -12.18 17.79
N LEU A 195 -9.45 -11.13 17.71
CA LEU A 195 -8.85 -10.49 18.89
C LEU A 195 -9.86 -9.67 19.70
N GLU A 196 -10.71 -8.90 19.00
CA GLU A 196 -11.73 -8.06 19.62
C GLU A 196 -12.95 -7.98 18.70
N PRO A 197 -13.95 -8.90 18.85
CA PRO A 197 -15.09 -8.97 17.95
C PRO A 197 -16.02 -7.77 18.16
N THR A 198 -16.15 -6.97 17.08
CA THR A 198 -17.19 -5.95 16.91
C THR A 198 -17.97 -6.28 15.65
N VAL A 199 -19.19 -5.71 15.51
CA VAL A 199 -19.99 -5.91 14.29
C VAL A 199 -19.18 -5.52 13.06
N ASP A 200 -18.55 -4.35 13.07
CA ASP A 200 -17.76 -3.80 11.95
C ASP A 200 -16.57 -4.70 11.57
N ARG A 201 -15.82 -5.22 12.55
CA ARG A 201 -14.68 -6.11 12.30
C ARG A 201 -15.12 -7.47 11.76
N LEU A 202 -16.23 -8.00 12.29
CA LEU A 202 -16.79 -9.27 11.81
C LEU A 202 -17.30 -9.12 10.36
N LEU A 203 -17.96 -7.99 10.05
CA LEU A 203 -18.39 -7.70 8.68
C LEU A 203 -17.20 -7.48 7.74
N LEU A 204 -16.18 -6.75 8.16
CA LEU A 204 -14.95 -6.57 7.37
C LEU A 204 -14.26 -7.92 7.08
N ALA A 205 -14.16 -8.82 8.07
CA ALA A 205 -13.62 -10.16 7.86
C ALA A 205 -14.47 -10.98 6.87
N GLY A 206 -15.78 -10.81 6.91
CA GLY A 206 -16.72 -11.40 5.95
C GLY A 206 -16.56 -10.82 4.55
N GLU A 207 -16.48 -9.50 4.42
CA GLU A 207 -16.34 -8.81 3.14
C GLU A 207 -15.07 -9.24 2.41
N LEU A 208 -13.95 -9.34 3.12
CA LEU A 208 -12.65 -9.72 2.56
C LEU A 208 -12.46 -11.23 2.38
N SER A 209 -13.40 -12.07 2.84
CA SER A 209 -13.35 -13.53 2.65
C SER A 209 -13.66 -13.90 1.20
N GLU A 210 -12.82 -14.74 0.59
CA GLU A 210 -13.05 -15.30 -0.75
C GLU A 210 -14.08 -16.43 -0.73
N ASP A 211 -14.06 -17.23 0.33
CA ASP A 211 -14.99 -18.35 0.50
C ASP A 211 -16.34 -17.88 1.03
N ARG A 212 -17.41 -18.26 0.32
CA ARG A 212 -18.76 -17.85 0.65
C ARG A 212 -19.26 -18.41 2.01
N ASN A 213 -18.80 -19.60 2.41
CA ASN A 213 -19.21 -20.18 3.69
C ASN A 213 -18.52 -19.44 4.83
N GLN A 214 -17.23 -19.13 4.69
CA GLN A 214 -16.53 -18.28 5.65
C GLN A 214 -17.18 -16.91 5.77
N ARG A 215 -17.53 -16.28 4.64
CA ARG A 215 -18.25 -15.00 4.63
C ARG A 215 -19.56 -15.10 5.41
N ARG A 216 -20.34 -16.17 5.19
CA ARG A 216 -21.59 -16.42 5.94
C ARG A 216 -21.34 -16.56 7.43
N ASP A 217 -20.33 -17.33 7.84
CA ASP A 217 -19.99 -17.55 9.24
C ASP A 217 -19.64 -16.23 9.96
N TRP A 218 -18.93 -15.33 9.28
CA TRP A 218 -18.60 -14.01 9.82
C TRP A 218 -19.86 -13.14 9.97
N VAL A 219 -20.74 -13.13 8.98
CA VAL A 219 -22.01 -12.39 9.03
C VAL A 219 -22.94 -12.98 10.09
N ASP A 220 -22.97 -14.30 10.29
CA ASP A 220 -23.71 -14.97 11.35
C ASP A 220 -23.25 -14.52 12.74
N LYS A 221 -21.92 -14.42 12.95
CA LYS A 221 -21.33 -13.90 14.19
C LYS A 221 -21.68 -12.43 14.41
N ALA A 222 -21.61 -11.61 13.35
CA ALA A 222 -21.97 -10.18 13.42
C ALA A 222 -23.43 -10.00 13.80
N GLU A 223 -24.33 -10.74 13.17
CA GLU A 223 -25.77 -10.71 13.49
C GLU A 223 -26.04 -11.14 14.94
N ALA A 224 -25.40 -12.23 15.40
CA ALA A 224 -25.55 -12.69 16.77
C ALA A 224 -25.08 -11.62 17.79
N LEU A 225 -24.02 -10.89 17.45
CA LEU A 225 -23.52 -9.79 18.30
C LEU A 225 -24.45 -8.58 18.27
N ALA A 226 -24.97 -8.20 17.10
CA ALA A 226 -25.94 -7.10 16.94
C ALA A 226 -27.24 -7.38 17.70
N LYS A 227 -27.77 -8.59 17.60
CA LYS A 227 -28.98 -9.02 18.34
C LYS A 227 -28.85 -8.87 19.85
N LYS A 228 -27.66 -9.12 20.43
CA LYS A 228 -27.41 -8.90 21.86
C LYS A 228 -27.51 -7.43 22.27
N ARG A 229 -27.36 -6.49 21.33
CA ARG A 229 -27.51 -5.03 21.54
C ARG A 229 -28.98 -4.56 21.45
N GLY A 230 -29.91 -5.43 21.07
CA GLY A 230 -31.35 -5.17 21.05
C GLY A 230 -31.83 -4.31 19.88
N LYS A 231 -31.01 -4.11 18.85
CA LYS A 231 -31.41 -3.36 17.64
C LYS A 231 -30.99 -4.11 16.39
N GLU A 232 -31.78 -3.98 15.32
CA GLU A 232 -31.35 -4.38 14.00
C GLU A 232 -30.22 -3.44 13.54
N ASP A 233 -29.19 -4.04 12.98
CA ASP A 233 -28.01 -3.33 12.49
C ASP A 233 -28.07 -3.26 10.96
N VAL A 234 -28.05 -2.05 10.40
CA VAL A 234 -28.20 -1.80 8.97
C VAL A 234 -27.08 -2.50 8.18
N ASP A 235 -25.83 -2.45 8.67
CA ASP A 235 -24.69 -3.04 7.97
C ASP A 235 -24.79 -4.58 7.94
N VAL A 236 -25.30 -5.19 9.01
CA VAL A 236 -25.58 -6.63 9.05
C VAL A 236 -26.67 -6.99 8.05
N LEU A 237 -27.75 -6.19 7.95
CA LEU A 237 -28.82 -6.42 6.97
C LEU A 237 -28.32 -6.29 5.54
N LEU A 238 -27.46 -5.30 5.24
CA LEU A 238 -26.82 -5.14 3.93
C LEU A 238 -25.93 -6.35 3.60
N ALA A 239 -25.11 -6.81 4.55
CA ALA A 239 -24.27 -7.99 4.36
C ALA A 239 -25.12 -9.26 4.10
N ARG A 240 -26.27 -9.40 4.76
CA ARG A 240 -27.25 -10.47 4.49
C ARG A 240 -27.87 -10.38 3.10
N ALA A 241 -28.23 -9.17 2.69
CA ALA A 241 -28.76 -8.92 1.35
C ALA A 241 -27.75 -9.32 0.28
N ASP A 242 -26.47 -8.96 0.45
CA ASP A 242 -25.42 -9.29 -0.48
C ASP A 242 -25.13 -10.81 -0.53
N LEU A 243 -25.12 -11.49 0.62
CA LEU A 243 -25.02 -12.95 0.67
C LEU A 243 -26.18 -13.64 -0.06
N ALA A 244 -27.40 -13.11 0.06
CA ALA A 244 -28.56 -13.64 -0.64
C ALA A 244 -28.44 -13.38 -2.15
N ARG A 245 -28.03 -12.17 -2.56
CA ARG A 245 -27.83 -11.78 -3.96
C ARG A 245 -26.75 -12.63 -4.64
N THR A 246 -25.61 -12.78 -4.03
CA THR A 246 -24.51 -13.62 -4.55
C THR A 246 -24.87 -15.11 -4.56
N GLY A 247 -25.87 -15.50 -3.76
CA GLY A 247 -26.50 -16.84 -3.78
C GLY A 247 -27.67 -16.99 -4.73
N LEU A 248 -27.90 -16.01 -5.60
CA LEU A 248 -29.03 -15.99 -6.55
C LEU A 248 -30.40 -16.08 -5.88
N SER A 249 -30.51 -15.70 -4.61
CA SER A 249 -31.76 -15.67 -3.86
C SER A 249 -32.36 -14.25 -3.81
N TRP A 250 -32.78 -13.76 -4.97
CA TRP A 250 -33.21 -12.37 -5.17
C TRP A 250 -34.35 -11.95 -4.23
N GLN A 251 -35.37 -12.81 -4.04
CA GLN A 251 -36.46 -12.50 -3.12
C GLN A 251 -36.00 -12.31 -1.68
N THR A 252 -35.01 -13.09 -1.26
CA THR A 252 -34.41 -12.95 0.08
C THR A 252 -33.59 -11.67 0.18
N ALA A 253 -32.81 -11.33 -0.85
CA ALA A 253 -32.06 -10.10 -0.91
C ALA A 253 -33.00 -8.88 -0.81
N THR A 254 -34.09 -8.84 -1.61
CA THR A 254 -35.10 -7.77 -1.58
C THR A 254 -35.66 -7.57 -0.19
N ARG A 255 -36.03 -8.66 0.52
CA ARG A 255 -36.58 -8.57 1.90
C ARG A 255 -35.56 -7.91 2.86
N TYR A 256 -34.29 -8.18 2.71
CA TYR A 256 -33.29 -7.53 3.54
C TYR A 256 -33.10 -6.04 3.16
N PHE A 257 -33.10 -5.68 1.89
CA PHE A 257 -33.10 -4.28 1.46
C PHE A 257 -34.35 -3.53 1.95
N ASP A 258 -35.54 -4.12 1.90
CA ASP A 258 -36.74 -3.51 2.43
C ASP A 258 -36.67 -3.23 3.94
N ARG A 259 -36.04 -4.14 4.71
CA ARG A 259 -35.76 -3.92 6.14
C ARG A 259 -34.77 -2.80 6.39
N VAL A 260 -33.72 -2.69 5.57
CA VAL A 260 -32.76 -1.58 5.63
C VAL A 260 -33.50 -0.27 5.40
N LEU A 261 -34.28 -0.16 4.33
CA LEU A 261 -35.04 1.04 3.97
C LEU A 261 -36.14 1.41 4.98
N ALA A 262 -36.62 0.46 5.76
CA ALA A 262 -37.52 0.74 6.87
C ALA A 262 -36.80 1.42 8.06
N ILE A 263 -35.50 1.22 8.21
CA ILE A 263 -34.68 1.84 9.26
C ILE A 263 -34.06 3.14 8.75
N ASP A 264 -33.48 3.12 7.54
CA ASP A 264 -32.82 4.22 6.87
C ASP A 264 -33.32 4.31 5.41
N PRO A 265 -34.34 5.16 5.15
CA PRO A 265 -34.94 5.31 3.81
C PRO A 265 -33.99 5.84 2.74
N ASP A 266 -32.90 6.53 3.14
CA ASP A 266 -31.94 7.15 2.25
C ASP A 266 -30.69 6.30 2.01
N GLN A 267 -30.68 5.05 2.50
CA GLN A 267 -29.54 4.16 2.37
C GLN A 267 -29.30 3.74 0.91
N VAL A 268 -28.26 4.31 0.31
CA VAL A 268 -27.97 4.24 -1.14
C VAL A 268 -27.79 2.81 -1.63
N ASP A 269 -27.07 1.96 -0.89
CA ASP A 269 -26.80 0.57 -1.28
C ASP A 269 -28.07 -0.27 -1.30
N ALA A 270 -29.00 0.00 -0.36
CA ALA A 270 -30.29 -0.70 -0.32
C ALA A 270 -31.21 -0.24 -1.46
N ILE A 271 -31.22 1.05 -1.77
CA ILE A 271 -31.98 1.59 -2.93
C ILE A 271 -31.44 0.97 -4.22
N ALA A 272 -30.12 1.00 -4.44
CA ALA A 272 -29.48 0.42 -5.61
C ALA A 272 -29.71 -1.09 -5.72
N GLY A 273 -29.54 -1.82 -4.60
CA GLY A 273 -29.70 -3.27 -4.57
C GLY A 273 -31.13 -3.77 -4.78
N ARG A 274 -32.12 -2.90 -4.58
CA ARG A 274 -33.52 -3.21 -4.83
C ARG A 274 -33.94 -3.06 -6.30
N VAL A 275 -33.23 -2.23 -7.04
CA VAL A 275 -33.51 -1.92 -8.45
C VAL A 275 -32.74 -2.84 -9.41
N ALA A 276 -31.62 -3.43 -8.96
CA ALA A 276 -30.76 -4.33 -9.73
C ALA A 276 -31.31 -5.76 -9.76
#